data_9390f7ebddde7e40a676d110b2d36efe
#
_entry.id   9390f7ebddde7e40a676d110b2d36efe
#
_cell.length_a   1.000
_cell.length_b   1.000
_cell.length_c   1.000
_cell.angle_alpha   90.00
_cell.angle_beta   90.00
_cell.angle_gamma   90.00
#
_symmetry.space_group_name_H-M   'P 1'
#
loop_
_entity.id
_entity.type
_entity.pdbx_description
1 polymer ?
#
loop_
_entity_poly.entity_id
_entity_poly.type
_entity_poly.pdbx_seq_one_letter_code
_entity_poly.pdbx_strand_id
1 'polypeptide(L)'
;MLFRSRGVVCLLSALRVHGIGAQAPSEVWLAIPHNCPTPRLHQPALHAVRMSGAALSQGVESLLVDGVEVPLFNAAKTVVDCFKYRNKIGIDVALEALREGWSQRKVTMDALWHYARIDRVANVMRPYMESVRV
;
A
#
# COMPACT_ATOMS: atom_id res chain seq x y z
N MET A 1 3.66 -13.50 18.01
CA MET A 1 4.52 -14.09 17.03
C MET A 1 5.45 -13.11 16.39
N LEU A 2 6.59 -13.60 16.07
CA LEU A 2 7.65 -12.79 15.53
C LEU A 2 7.35 -12.27 14.12
N PHE A 3 6.62 -13.03 13.35
CA PHE A 3 6.36 -12.66 11.95
C PHE A 3 5.56 -11.40 11.82
N ARG A 4 4.66 -11.15 12.76
CA ARG A 4 3.77 -9.99 12.67
C ARG A 4 4.52 -8.67 12.73
N SER A 5 5.65 -8.66 13.41
CA SER A 5 6.44 -7.43 13.52
C SER A 5 7.38 -7.24 12.35
N ARG A 6 7.45 -8.20 11.44
CA ARG A 6 8.41 -8.19 10.35
C ARG A 6 8.01 -7.33 9.18
N GLY A 7 6.74 -7.02 9.05
CA GLY A 7 6.33 -6.13 8.01
C GLY A 7 4.94 -6.39 7.51
N VAL A 8 4.44 -5.42 6.74
CA VAL A 8 3.13 -5.45 6.11
C VAL A 8 3.35 -5.32 4.62
N VAL A 9 2.77 -6.23 3.83
CA VAL A 9 2.85 -6.15 2.37
C VAL A 9 2.23 -4.83 1.91
N CYS A 10 2.96 -4.07 1.10
CA CYS A 10 2.57 -2.71 0.74
C CYS A 10 2.83 -2.41 -0.73
N LEU A 11 2.40 -1.23 -1.16
CA LEU A 11 2.70 -0.63 -2.46
C LEU A 11 2.52 -1.60 -3.62
N LEU A 12 3.53 -1.81 -4.45
CA LEU A 12 3.36 -2.59 -5.67
C LEU A 12 2.93 -4.02 -5.40
N SER A 13 3.43 -4.63 -4.33
CA SER A 13 3.03 -5.99 -3.97
C SER A 13 1.58 -6.05 -3.51
N ALA A 14 1.14 -5.05 -2.72
CA ALA A 14 -0.25 -4.98 -2.28
C ALA A 14 -1.19 -4.70 -3.46
N LEU A 15 -0.79 -3.83 -4.39
CA LEU A 15 -1.58 -3.60 -5.59
C LEU A 15 -1.82 -4.89 -6.36
N ARG A 16 -0.76 -5.69 -6.50
CA ARG A 16 -0.90 -6.96 -7.22
C ARG A 16 -1.84 -7.92 -6.52
N VAL A 17 -1.76 -8.02 -5.19
CA VAL A 17 -2.66 -8.89 -4.43
C VAL A 17 -4.11 -8.44 -4.59
N HIS A 18 -4.36 -7.13 -4.59
CA HIS A 18 -5.71 -6.59 -4.73
C HIS A 18 -6.20 -6.58 -6.17
N GLY A 19 -5.33 -6.90 -7.13
CA GLY A 19 -5.71 -6.88 -8.55
C GLY A 19 -5.95 -5.48 -9.07
N ILE A 20 -5.22 -4.50 -8.56
CA ILE A 20 -5.34 -3.10 -8.96
C ILE A 20 -4.12 -2.72 -9.77
N GLY A 21 -4.34 -2.20 -10.98
CA GLY A 21 -3.27 -1.80 -11.86
C GLY A 21 -2.63 -2.99 -12.56
N ALA A 22 -1.54 -2.71 -13.28
CA ALA A 22 -0.86 -3.70 -14.10
C ALA A 22 0.52 -4.07 -13.53
N GLN A 23 0.78 -3.73 -12.28
CA GLN A 23 2.09 -3.94 -11.68
C GLN A 23 2.35 -5.42 -11.40
N ALA A 24 3.54 -5.87 -11.75
CA ALA A 24 3.98 -7.24 -11.47
C ALA A 24 5.43 -7.15 -10.96
N PRO A 25 5.61 -6.68 -9.72
CA PRO A 25 6.96 -6.41 -9.22
C PRO A 25 7.74 -7.70 -9.04
N SER A 26 9.04 -7.62 -9.34
CA SER A 26 9.95 -8.75 -9.10
C SER A 26 10.40 -8.80 -7.64
N GLU A 27 10.21 -7.70 -6.91
CA GLU A 27 10.56 -7.63 -5.49
C GLU A 27 9.30 -7.68 -4.64
N VAL A 28 9.46 -8.11 -3.40
CA VAL A 28 8.40 -8.02 -2.41
C VAL A 28 8.53 -6.69 -1.68
N TRP A 29 7.48 -5.89 -1.69
CA TRP A 29 7.44 -4.60 -1.04
C TRP A 29 6.83 -4.76 0.36
N LEU A 30 7.63 -4.47 1.39
CA LEU A 30 7.21 -4.60 2.79
C LEU A 30 7.41 -3.29 3.54
N ALA A 31 6.37 -2.88 4.27
CA ALA A 31 6.46 -1.77 5.22
C ALA A 31 6.95 -2.31 6.55
N ILE A 32 8.00 -1.73 7.09
CA ILE A 32 8.56 -2.14 8.39
C ILE A 32 8.78 -0.92 9.27
N PRO A 33 8.81 -1.10 10.60
CA PRO A 33 9.08 0.01 11.51
C PRO A 33 10.46 0.61 11.29
N HIS A 34 10.62 1.88 11.66
CA HIS A 34 11.89 2.57 11.50
C HIS A 34 13.02 1.93 12.31
N ASN A 35 12.69 1.37 13.46
CA ASN A 35 13.69 0.83 14.37
C ASN A 35 13.87 -0.67 14.26
N CYS A 36 13.28 -1.30 13.25
CA CYS A 36 13.41 -2.72 13.02
C CYS A 36 14.46 -3.01 11.97
N PRO A 37 15.24 -4.08 12.15
CA PRO A 37 16.15 -4.50 11.09
C PRO A 37 15.37 -4.98 9.87
N THR A 38 15.94 -4.76 8.70
CA THR A 38 15.34 -5.28 7.46
C THR A 38 15.37 -6.81 7.50
N PRO A 39 14.22 -7.47 7.26
CA PRO A 39 14.21 -8.93 7.19
C PRO A 39 15.12 -9.42 6.06
N ARG A 40 15.75 -10.56 6.28
CA ARG A 40 16.59 -11.16 5.27
C ARG A 40 15.78 -12.15 4.47
N LEU A 41 15.75 -11.95 3.17
CA LEU A 41 15.13 -12.88 2.24
C LEU A 41 16.16 -13.19 1.16
N HIS A 42 16.30 -14.47 0.88
CA HIS A 42 17.19 -14.89 -0.20
C HIS A 42 16.47 -14.79 -1.53
N GLN A 43 15.23 -15.21 -1.55
CA GLN A 43 14.35 -15.16 -2.71
C GLN A 43 12.93 -15.05 -2.22
N PRO A 44 12.13 -14.13 -2.76
CA PRO A 44 12.47 -13.08 -3.73
C PRO A 44 13.19 -11.91 -3.06
N ALA A 45 13.70 -11.00 -3.89
CA ALA A 45 14.32 -9.79 -3.37
C ALA A 45 13.30 -8.96 -2.59
N LEU A 46 13.78 -8.26 -1.59
CA LEU A 46 12.95 -7.47 -0.70
C LEU A 46 13.19 -5.98 -0.89
N HIS A 47 12.12 -5.23 -1.00
CA HIS A 47 12.18 -3.77 -0.98
C HIS A 47 11.47 -3.29 0.29
N ALA A 48 12.26 -2.88 1.29
CA ALA A 48 11.72 -2.44 2.57
C ALA A 48 11.41 -0.95 2.54
N VAL A 49 10.24 -0.59 3.06
CA VAL A 49 9.81 0.81 3.18
C VAL A 49 9.57 1.08 4.65
N ARG A 50 10.18 2.13 5.19
CA ARG A 50 10.05 2.45 6.60
C ARG A 50 8.81 3.29 6.85
N MET A 51 7.98 2.83 7.78
CA MET A 51 6.78 3.54 8.18
C MET A 51 6.67 3.50 9.70
N SER A 52 5.87 4.40 10.28
CA SER A 52 5.68 4.45 11.72
C SER A 52 4.28 4.95 12.06
N GLY A 53 3.88 4.76 13.32
CA GLY A 53 2.63 5.26 13.85
C GLY A 53 1.42 4.74 13.08
N ALA A 54 0.44 5.61 12.88
CA ALA A 54 -0.81 5.24 12.22
C ALA A 54 -0.58 4.78 10.78
N ALA A 55 0.42 5.34 10.10
CA ALA A 55 0.73 4.92 8.73
C ALA A 55 1.12 3.46 8.63
N LEU A 56 1.69 2.91 9.70
CA LEU A 56 2.09 1.50 9.73
C LEU A 56 0.99 0.60 10.30
N SER A 57 0.23 1.09 11.27
CA SER A 57 -0.71 0.25 12.03
C SER A 57 -2.12 0.25 11.49
N GLN A 58 -2.53 1.29 10.74
CA GLN A 58 -3.89 1.40 10.23
C GLN A 58 -4.04 0.74 8.87
N GLY A 59 -5.18 0.12 8.64
CA GLY A 59 -5.49 -0.45 7.34
C GLY A 59 -4.88 -1.82 7.07
N VAL A 60 -4.43 -2.50 8.12
CA VAL A 60 -3.82 -3.82 7.96
C VAL A 60 -4.89 -4.89 7.95
N GLU A 61 -4.84 -5.76 6.95
CA GLU A 61 -5.66 -6.97 6.84
C GLU A 61 -4.76 -8.19 6.89
N SER A 62 -5.38 -9.35 6.96
CA SER A 62 -4.68 -10.63 6.87
C SER A 62 -4.92 -11.25 5.52
N LEU A 63 -3.85 -11.72 4.89
CA LEU A 63 -3.92 -12.52 3.68
C LEU A 63 -3.43 -13.93 4.02
N LEU A 64 -4.22 -14.93 3.69
CA LEU A 64 -3.84 -16.31 3.94
C LEU A 64 -3.10 -16.86 2.73
N VAL A 65 -1.84 -17.21 2.93
CA VAL A 65 -1.00 -17.78 1.87
C VAL A 65 -0.44 -19.09 2.39
N ASP A 66 -0.85 -20.18 1.76
CA ASP A 66 -0.39 -21.53 2.11
C ASP A 66 -0.56 -21.81 3.61
N GLY A 67 -1.69 -21.39 4.18
CA GLY A 67 -1.98 -21.61 5.59
C GLY A 67 -1.34 -20.65 6.55
N VAL A 68 -0.59 -19.66 6.04
CA VAL A 68 0.11 -18.67 6.86
C VAL A 68 -0.55 -17.31 6.67
N GLU A 69 -0.84 -16.63 7.79
CA GLU A 69 -1.38 -15.28 7.74
C GLU A 69 -0.27 -14.28 7.44
N VAL A 70 -0.49 -13.47 6.41
CA VAL A 70 0.47 -12.45 5.99
C VAL A 70 -0.20 -11.08 6.14
N PRO A 71 0.37 -10.15 6.91
CA PRO A 71 -0.20 -8.79 7.00
C PRO A 71 -0.10 -8.07 5.67
N LEU A 72 -1.17 -7.37 5.32
CA LEU A 72 -1.31 -6.70 4.04
C LEU A 72 -2.11 -5.43 4.25
N PHE A 73 -1.69 -4.32 3.65
CA PHE A 73 -2.52 -3.12 3.68
C PHE A 73 -3.72 -3.31 2.77
N ASN A 74 -4.88 -2.78 3.21
CA ASN A 74 -6.09 -2.88 2.40
C ASN A 74 -5.98 -2.02 1.14
N ALA A 75 -6.97 -2.14 0.25
CA ALA A 75 -6.91 -1.48 -1.05
C ALA A 75 -6.81 0.03 -0.94
N ALA A 76 -7.64 0.65 -0.09
CA ALA A 76 -7.65 2.11 0.04
C ALA A 76 -6.33 2.63 0.61
N LYS A 77 -5.81 1.97 1.66
CA LYS A 77 -4.52 2.35 2.23
C LYS A 77 -3.41 2.22 1.20
N THR A 78 -3.45 1.15 0.40
CA THR A 78 -2.45 0.90 -0.63
C THR A 78 -2.46 2.00 -1.70
N VAL A 79 -3.64 2.40 -2.17
CA VAL A 79 -3.75 3.48 -3.15
C VAL A 79 -3.17 4.78 -2.59
N VAL A 80 -3.51 5.12 -1.35
CA VAL A 80 -3.01 6.34 -0.72
C VAL A 80 -1.49 6.27 -0.55
N ASP A 81 -0.96 5.13 -0.13
CA ASP A 81 0.48 4.95 0.01
C ASP A 81 1.21 5.18 -1.31
N CYS A 82 0.59 4.81 -2.43
CA CYS A 82 1.18 5.06 -3.74
C CYS A 82 1.37 6.55 -3.99
N PHE A 83 0.45 7.39 -3.54
CA PHE A 83 0.61 8.85 -3.64
C PHE A 83 1.69 9.35 -2.69
N LYS A 84 1.75 8.80 -1.48
CA LYS A 84 2.79 9.19 -0.53
C LYS A 84 4.18 8.89 -1.08
N TYR A 85 4.34 7.74 -1.71
CA TYR A 85 5.62 7.29 -2.23
C TYR A 85 5.76 7.48 -3.74
N ARG A 86 5.01 8.44 -4.31
CA ARG A 86 5.00 8.68 -5.75
C ARG A 86 6.37 9.01 -6.33
N ASN A 87 7.26 9.57 -5.52
CA ASN A 87 8.62 9.86 -5.98
C ASN A 87 9.47 8.60 -6.10
N LYS A 88 9.04 7.53 -5.42
CA LYS A 88 9.74 6.25 -5.45
C LYS A 88 9.18 5.33 -6.54
N ILE A 89 7.85 5.29 -6.69
CA ILE A 89 7.21 4.35 -7.58
C ILE A 89 6.61 5.00 -8.84
N GLY A 90 6.56 6.32 -8.89
CA GLY A 90 6.01 7.06 -10.02
C GLY A 90 4.59 7.51 -9.81
N ILE A 91 4.31 8.76 -10.21
CA ILE A 91 2.96 9.32 -10.09
C ILE A 91 1.96 8.57 -10.99
N ASP A 92 2.39 8.08 -12.14
CA ASP A 92 1.52 7.35 -13.05
C ASP A 92 1.04 6.04 -12.44
N VAL A 93 1.85 5.36 -11.64
CA VAL A 93 1.42 4.17 -10.89
C VAL A 93 0.34 4.55 -9.88
N ALA A 94 0.54 5.65 -9.16
CA ALA A 94 -0.45 6.12 -8.18
C ALA A 94 -1.77 6.49 -8.85
N LEU A 95 -1.72 7.17 -10.00
CA LEU A 95 -2.92 7.55 -10.73
C LEU A 95 -3.66 6.33 -11.27
N GLU A 96 -2.94 5.37 -11.82
CA GLU A 96 -3.54 4.12 -12.28
C GLU A 96 -4.22 3.39 -11.11
N ALA A 97 -3.53 3.32 -9.97
CA ALA A 97 -4.08 2.66 -8.79
C ALA A 97 -5.38 3.31 -8.33
N LEU A 98 -5.43 4.63 -8.30
CA LEU A 98 -6.64 5.36 -7.92
C LEU A 98 -7.78 5.10 -8.90
N ARG A 99 -7.51 5.23 -10.19
CA ARG A 99 -8.54 5.04 -11.22
C ARG A 99 -9.10 3.63 -11.20
N GLU A 100 -8.22 2.64 -11.14
CA GLU A 100 -8.66 1.25 -11.17
C GLU A 100 -9.30 0.82 -9.86
N GLY A 101 -8.75 1.25 -8.73
CA GLY A 101 -9.37 0.98 -7.44
C GLY A 101 -10.79 1.53 -7.37
N TRP A 102 -10.98 2.74 -7.91
CA TRP A 102 -12.30 3.35 -7.95
C TRP A 102 -13.23 2.63 -8.94
N SER A 103 -12.78 2.38 -10.16
CA SER A 103 -13.64 1.75 -11.16
C SER A 103 -13.99 0.32 -10.81
N GLN A 104 -13.12 -0.40 -10.13
CA GLN A 104 -13.38 -1.76 -9.67
C GLN A 104 -14.16 -1.79 -8.34
N ARG A 105 -14.46 -0.63 -7.78
CA ARG A 105 -15.20 -0.49 -6.52
C ARG A 105 -14.49 -1.14 -5.34
N LYS A 106 -13.18 -1.12 -5.36
CA LYS A 106 -12.36 -1.67 -4.27
C LYS A 106 -12.03 -0.65 -3.21
N VAL A 107 -12.24 0.64 -3.51
CA VAL A 107 -11.98 1.75 -2.59
C VAL A 107 -13.22 2.64 -2.52
N THR A 108 -13.38 3.34 -1.39
CA THR A 108 -14.42 4.36 -1.22
C THR A 108 -13.76 5.70 -0.98
N MET A 109 -14.49 6.79 -1.25
CA MET A 109 -13.97 8.12 -0.98
C MET A 109 -13.69 8.33 0.50
N ASP A 110 -14.58 7.85 1.37
CA ASP A 110 -14.36 8.00 2.80
C ASP A 110 -13.07 7.33 3.27
N ALA A 111 -12.82 6.11 2.79
CA ALA A 111 -11.61 5.38 3.15
C ALA A 111 -10.37 6.08 2.59
N LEU A 112 -10.43 6.54 1.35
CA LEU A 112 -9.32 7.25 0.75
C LEU A 112 -8.97 8.52 1.53
N TRP A 113 -9.99 9.32 1.91
CA TRP A 113 -9.74 10.52 2.70
C TRP A 113 -9.17 10.19 4.07
N HIS A 114 -9.67 9.13 4.70
CA HIS A 114 -9.17 8.70 6.00
C HIS A 114 -7.66 8.44 5.96
N TYR A 115 -7.22 7.61 5.00
CA TYR A 115 -5.80 7.27 4.90
C TYR A 115 -4.96 8.42 4.35
N ALA A 116 -5.54 9.26 3.49
CA ALA A 116 -4.83 10.42 2.97
C ALA A 116 -4.45 11.39 4.09
N ARG A 117 -5.30 11.53 5.09
CA ARG A 117 -4.98 12.36 6.25
C ARG A 117 -3.84 11.73 7.06
N ILE A 118 -3.90 10.43 7.26
CA ILE A 118 -2.85 9.71 8.01
C ILE A 118 -1.51 9.85 7.31
N ASP A 119 -1.49 9.67 6.00
CA ASP A 119 -0.26 9.75 5.19
C ASP A 119 0.12 11.19 4.85
N ARG A 120 -0.72 12.17 5.20
CA ARG A 120 -0.48 13.60 4.96
C ARG A 120 -0.38 13.94 3.48
N VAL A 121 -1.19 13.29 2.65
CA VAL A 121 -1.24 13.53 1.21
C VAL A 121 -2.62 13.97 0.74
N ALA A 122 -3.50 14.41 1.65
CA ALA A 122 -4.85 14.79 1.29
C ALA A 122 -4.86 15.90 0.22
N ASN A 123 -4.01 16.92 0.39
CA ASN A 123 -3.96 18.02 -0.57
C ASN A 123 -3.40 17.56 -1.92
N VAL A 124 -2.46 16.65 -1.92
CA VAL A 124 -1.90 16.10 -3.16
C VAL A 124 -2.97 15.32 -3.91
N MET A 125 -3.75 14.52 -3.20
CA MET A 125 -4.72 13.62 -3.80
C MET A 125 -6.02 14.31 -4.23
N ARG A 126 -6.35 15.44 -3.62
CA ARG A 126 -7.66 16.09 -3.81
C ARG A 126 -8.04 16.26 -5.28
N PRO A 127 -7.22 16.89 -6.14
CA PRO A 127 -7.65 17.08 -7.54
C PRO A 127 -7.86 15.76 -8.28
N TYR A 128 -7.09 14.76 -7.96
CA TYR A 128 -7.22 13.45 -8.63
C TYR A 128 -8.47 12.73 -8.13
N MET A 129 -8.78 12.81 -6.84
CA MET A 129 -9.98 12.20 -6.29
C MET A 129 -11.24 12.87 -6.84
N GLU A 130 -11.21 14.18 -7.01
CA GLU A 130 -12.33 14.89 -7.62
C GLU A 130 -12.51 14.48 -9.08
N SER A 131 -11.42 14.26 -9.78
CA SER A 131 -11.43 13.88 -11.18
C SER A 131 -12.06 12.49 -11.38
N VAL A 132 -11.74 11.51 -10.55
CA VAL A 132 -12.24 10.15 -10.77
C VAL A 132 -13.73 10.01 -10.45
N ARG A 133 -14.30 10.92 -9.67
CA ARG A 133 -15.72 10.88 -9.33
C ARG A 133 -16.64 11.29 -10.48
N VAL A 134 -16.10 11.99 -11.45
CA VAL A 134 -16.89 12.54 -12.57
C VAL A 134 -17.21 11.51 -13.69
#